data_93206455973b489591e090c5a6067e12
#
_entry.id   93206455973b489591e090c5a6067e12
#
_cell.length_a   1.000
_cell.length_b   1.000
_cell.length_c   1.000
_cell.angle_alpha   90.00
_cell.angle_beta   90.00
_cell.angle_gamma   90.00
#
_symmetry.space_group_name_H-M   'P 1'
#
loop_
_entity.id
_entity.type
_entity.pdbx_description
1 polymer ?
#
loop_
_entity_poly.entity_id
_entity_poly.type
_entity_poly.pdbx_seq_one_letter_code
_entity_poly.pdbx_strand_id
1 'polypeptide(L)'
;MSLSDHGRKLHICVDFLLPRISPNISVSLRSIEIDMLGHYYSYLDQMRHLTNDWLIIPGHDWPYFGGGVRAVDLIEHHDKRLDLLRGAAANGPITTAGAMHALFTFDLTDHELFFASCEARAHLNHLVARNEMQIQTEDGIEYFYPG
;
A
#
# COMPACT_ATOMS: atom_id res chain seq x y z
N MET A 1 -5.34 12.41 6.80
CA MET A 1 -4.82 13.80 6.89
C MET A 1 -3.58 13.77 7.75
N SER A 2 -2.49 14.42 7.32
CA SER A 2 -1.27 14.59 8.13
C SER A 2 -0.97 16.09 8.29
N LEU A 3 -0.20 16.46 9.30
CA LEU A 3 0.14 17.85 9.62
C LEU A 3 1.61 17.97 9.94
N SER A 4 2.30 18.95 9.33
CA SER A 4 3.72 19.24 9.58
C SER A 4 3.89 20.64 10.17
N ASP A 5 4.68 20.75 11.23
CA ASP A 5 5.21 22.01 11.77
C ASP A 5 6.72 22.06 11.50
N HIS A 6 7.10 22.81 10.47
CA HIS A 6 8.49 22.95 10.06
C HIS A 6 9.36 23.71 11.08
N GLY A 7 8.77 24.64 11.82
CA GLY A 7 9.49 25.41 12.85
C GLY A 7 9.92 24.54 14.04
N ARG A 8 9.11 23.56 14.39
CA ARG A 8 9.37 22.61 15.48
C ARG A 8 9.90 21.27 15.00
N LYS A 9 9.97 21.04 13.70
CA LYS A 9 10.31 19.74 13.07
C LYS A 9 9.43 18.61 13.61
N LEU A 10 8.12 18.80 13.53
CA LEU A 10 7.13 17.87 14.04
C LEU A 10 6.19 17.46 12.91
N HIS A 11 5.91 16.16 12.81
CA HIS A 11 4.97 15.61 11.84
C HIS A 11 3.96 14.69 12.53
N ILE A 12 2.68 15.04 12.46
CA ILE A 12 1.56 14.21 12.94
C ILE A 12 1.05 13.43 11.73
N CYS A 13 1.25 12.11 11.72
CA CYS A 13 0.99 11.27 10.55
C CYS A 13 -0.22 10.35 10.71
N VAL A 14 -0.87 10.33 11.87
CA VAL A 14 -1.95 9.37 12.18
C VAL A 14 -1.48 7.96 11.82
N ASP A 15 -2.13 7.27 10.89
CA ASP A 15 -1.76 5.90 10.52
C ASP A 15 -0.86 5.80 9.28
N PHE A 16 -0.48 6.94 8.67
CA PHE A 16 0.27 6.91 7.40
C PHE A 16 1.76 6.60 7.54
N LEU A 17 2.36 6.78 8.72
CA LEU A 17 3.79 6.54 8.94
C LEU A 17 3.99 5.89 10.31
N LEU A 18 3.58 4.63 10.43
CA LEU A 18 3.66 3.87 11.66
C LEU A 18 5.08 3.31 11.87
N PRO A 19 5.60 3.28 13.12
CA PRO A 19 7.01 2.93 13.35
C PRO A 19 7.34 1.47 13.11
N ARG A 20 6.39 0.53 13.28
CA ARG A 20 6.65 -0.93 13.27
C ARG A 20 5.88 -1.71 12.23
N ILE A 21 4.64 -1.33 11.97
CA ILE A 21 3.77 -2.02 11.01
C ILE A 21 3.55 -1.15 9.77
N SER A 22 3.24 -1.77 8.63
CA SER A 22 2.72 -1.05 7.47
C SER A 22 1.24 -0.70 7.72
N PRO A 23 0.78 0.50 7.35
CA PRO A 23 -0.64 0.78 7.34
C PRO A 23 -1.35 -0.07 6.29
N ASN A 24 -2.61 -0.37 6.53
CA ASN A 24 -3.45 -1.04 5.54
C ASN A 24 -3.83 -0.04 4.43
N ILE A 25 -3.25 -0.21 3.25
CA ILE A 25 -3.56 0.60 2.06
C ILE A 25 -4.59 -0.15 1.23
N SER A 26 -5.86 0.16 1.46
CA SER A 26 -7.00 -0.56 0.89
C SER A 26 -7.88 0.34 0.03
N VAL A 27 -8.50 -0.25 -0.98
CA VAL A 27 -9.64 0.38 -1.67
C VAL A 27 -10.91 0.24 -0.84
N SER A 28 -11.87 1.13 -1.06
CA SER A 28 -13.23 0.95 -0.54
C SER A 28 -14.16 0.43 -1.64
N LEU A 29 -15.26 -0.22 -1.26
CA LEU A 29 -16.27 -0.69 -2.21
C LEU A 29 -16.91 0.44 -3.04
N ARG A 30 -16.86 1.69 -2.54
CA ARG A 30 -17.39 2.87 -3.23
C ARG A 30 -16.39 3.51 -4.19
N SER A 31 -15.12 3.13 -4.10
CA SER A 31 -14.01 3.70 -4.88
C SER A 31 -12.97 2.62 -5.20
N ILE A 32 -13.49 1.51 -5.73
CA ILE A 32 -12.69 0.30 -5.97
C ILE A 32 -11.61 0.50 -7.03
N GLU A 33 -11.76 1.48 -7.93
CA GLU A 33 -10.87 1.75 -9.05
C GLU A 33 -9.75 2.76 -8.72
N ILE A 34 -9.78 3.37 -7.52
CA ILE A 34 -8.80 4.40 -7.16
C ILE A 34 -7.43 3.76 -6.92
N ASP A 35 -6.38 4.41 -7.41
CA ASP A 35 -4.99 4.08 -7.10
C ASP A 35 -4.59 4.60 -5.71
N MET A 36 -5.09 3.93 -4.67
CA MET A 36 -4.80 4.28 -3.28
C MET A 36 -3.33 4.11 -2.94
N LEU A 37 -2.67 3.09 -3.52
CA LEU A 37 -1.25 2.86 -3.28
C LEU A 37 -0.38 3.94 -3.94
N GLY A 38 -0.74 4.42 -5.14
CA GLY A 38 -0.04 5.54 -5.78
C GLY A 38 -0.17 6.84 -4.97
N HIS A 39 -1.34 7.11 -4.38
CA HIS A 39 -1.49 8.23 -3.45
C HIS A 39 -0.60 8.07 -2.22
N TYR A 40 -0.49 6.85 -1.69
CA TYR A 40 0.38 6.56 -0.55
C TYR A 40 1.87 6.71 -0.90
N TYR A 41 2.31 6.22 -2.05
CA TYR A 41 3.67 6.45 -2.54
C TYR A 41 3.99 7.95 -2.65
N SER A 42 3.05 8.75 -3.16
CA SER A 42 3.22 10.21 -3.26
C SER A 42 3.41 10.86 -1.88
N TYR A 43 2.74 10.35 -0.84
CA TYR A 43 2.95 10.77 0.54
C TYR A 43 4.33 10.33 1.05
N LEU A 44 4.69 9.06 0.89
CA LEU A 44 5.98 8.52 1.33
C LEU A 44 7.16 9.23 0.65
N ASP A 45 7.02 9.58 -0.63
CA ASP A 45 8.03 10.34 -1.38
C ASP A 45 8.33 11.71 -0.76
N GLN A 46 7.31 12.38 -0.22
CA GLN A 46 7.51 13.62 0.53
C GLN A 46 8.19 13.36 1.89
N MET A 47 7.81 12.27 2.56
CA MET A 47 8.31 11.94 3.90
C MET A 47 9.76 11.44 3.89
N ARG A 48 10.23 10.74 2.86
CA ARG A 48 11.60 10.22 2.79
C ARG A 48 12.71 11.30 2.85
N HIS A 49 12.35 12.56 2.61
CA HIS A 49 13.26 13.70 2.71
C HIS A 49 13.33 14.31 4.10
N LEU A 50 12.54 13.84 5.07
CA LEU A 50 12.62 14.31 6.45
C LEU A 50 13.95 13.88 7.07
N THR A 51 14.63 14.86 7.66
CA THR A 51 15.86 14.60 8.41
C THR A 51 15.56 13.89 9.74
N ASN A 52 16.58 13.24 10.32
CA ASN A 52 16.39 12.41 11.52
C ASN A 52 16.01 13.19 12.80
N ASP A 53 16.02 14.50 12.77
CA ASP A 53 15.63 15.37 13.87
C ASP A 53 14.14 15.78 13.85
N TRP A 54 13.36 15.24 12.90
CA TRP A 54 11.90 15.38 12.92
C TRP A 54 11.27 14.38 13.90
N LEU A 55 10.46 14.91 14.83
CA LEU A 55 9.63 14.08 15.69
C LEU A 55 8.37 13.66 14.94
N ILE A 56 8.17 12.36 14.78
CA ILE A 56 7.00 11.75 14.15
C ILE A 56 6.03 11.34 15.23
N ILE A 57 4.76 11.77 15.10
CA ILE A 57 3.67 11.43 16.02
C ILE A 57 2.66 10.57 15.25
N PRO A 58 2.71 9.24 15.42
CA PRO A 58 1.76 8.31 14.81
C PRO A 58 0.45 8.22 15.58
N GLY A 59 -0.60 7.65 14.99
CA GLY A 59 -1.87 7.33 15.63
C GLY A 59 -1.80 6.10 16.53
N HIS A 60 -0.84 5.20 16.27
CA HIS A 60 -0.55 4.01 17.05
C HIS A 60 0.94 3.94 17.39
N ASP A 61 1.28 3.25 18.47
CA ASP A 61 2.63 3.17 19.03
C ASP A 61 3.13 4.50 19.62
N TRP A 62 4.46 4.66 19.69
CA TRP A 62 5.09 5.79 20.34
C TRP A 62 5.62 6.80 19.32
N PRO A 63 5.69 8.10 19.68
CA PRO A 63 6.42 9.07 18.89
C PRO A 63 7.89 8.66 18.71
N TYR A 64 8.44 8.91 17.51
CA TYR A 64 9.78 8.46 17.15
C TYR A 64 10.49 9.44 16.22
N PHE A 65 11.78 9.27 16.06
CA PHE A 65 12.63 9.96 15.09
C PHE A 65 12.99 9.04 13.93
N GLY A 66 13.45 9.59 12.81
CA GLY A 66 13.84 8.79 11.64
C GLY A 66 12.68 8.48 10.66
N GLY A 67 11.68 9.36 10.62
CA GLY A 67 10.54 9.23 9.70
C GLY A 67 10.91 9.09 8.24
N GLY A 68 12.00 9.75 7.80
CA GLY A 68 12.51 9.61 6.43
C GLY A 68 13.00 8.20 6.12
N VAL A 69 13.76 7.60 7.03
CA VAL A 69 14.21 6.19 6.89
C VAL A 69 13.00 5.26 6.86
N ARG A 70 12.04 5.48 7.77
CA ARG A 70 10.82 4.66 7.82
C ARG A 70 9.99 4.77 6.53
N ALA A 71 9.93 5.94 5.91
CA ALA A 71 9.24 6.10 4.64
C ALA A 71 9.90 5.27 3.52
N VAL A 72 11.24 5.21 3.48
CA VAL A 72 11.98 4.34 2.54
C VAL A 72 11.67 2.86 2.81
N ASP A 73 11.69 2.40 4.07
CA ASP A 73 11.35 1.01 4.42
C ASP A 73 9.93 0.63 3.94
N LEU A 74 8.97 1.56 4.04
CA LEU A 74 7.59 1.33 3.60
C LEU A 74 7.46 1.30 2.07
N ILE A 75 8.22 2.14 1.35
CA ILE A 75 8.32 2.07 -0.11
C ILE A 75 8.85 0.70 -0.52
N GLU A 76 9.98 0.26 0.03
CA GLU A 76 10.55 -1.05 -0.27
C GLU A 76 9.61 -2.22 0.08
N HIS A 77 8.85 -2.09 1.17
CA HIS A 77 7.85 -3.07 1.56
C HIS A 77 6.79 -3.25 0.47
N HIS A 78 6.21 -2.16 -0.03
CA HIS A 78 5.19 -2.22 -1.08
C HIS A 78 5.78 -2.62 -2.44
N ASP A 79 7.00 -2.20 -2.77
CA ASP A 79 7.69 -2.64 -3.99
C ASP A 79 7.84 -4.16 -4.04
N LYS A 80 8.26 -4.79 -2.93
CA LYS A 80 8.33 -6.26 -2.82
C LYS A 80 6.96 -6.94 -3.02
N ARG A 81 5.89 -6.34 -2.53
CA ARG A 81 4.53 -6.85 -2.73
C ARG A 81 4.08 -6.72 -4.19
N LEU A 82 4.42 -5.63 -4.86
CA LEU A 82 4.19 -5.47 -6.29
C LEU A 82 4.96 -6.51 -7.11
N ASP A 83 6.23 -6.82 -6.73
CA ASP A 83 7.01 -7.87 -7.38
C ASP A 83 6.39 -9.27 -7.22
N LEU A 84 5.80 -9.57 -6.06
CA LEU A 84 5.05 -10.82 -5.87
C LEU A 84 3.87 -10.91 -6.84
N LEU A 85 3.12 -9.81 -7.04
CA LEU A 85 1.98 -9.78 -7.97
C LEU A 85 2.43 -9.90 -9.44
N ARG A 86 3.53 -9.24 -9.82
CA ARG A 86 4.15 -9.41 -11.15
C ARG A 86 4.53 -10.88 -11.38
N GLY A 87 5.14 -11.51 -10.39
CA GLY A 87 5.51 -12.92 -10.42
C GLY A 87 4.28 -13.84 -10.53
N ALA A 88 3.22 -13.56 -9.78
CA ALA A 88 2.00 -14.34 -9.80
C ALA A 88 1.27 -14.26 -11.17
N ALA A 89 1.35 -13.11 -11.83
CA ALA A 89 0.75 -12.88 -13.14
C ALA A 89 1.65 -13.29 -14.32
N ALA A 90 2.88 -13.73 -14.09
CA ALA A 90 3.85 -13.99 -15.17
C ALA A 90 3.42 -15.09 -16.16
N ASN A 91 2.57 -16.02 -15.74
CA ASN A 91 2.10 -17.14 -16.57
C ASN A 91 0.62 -17.01 -16.96
N GLY A 92 -0.01 -15.90 -16.75
CA GLY A 92 -1.41 -15.65 -17.09
C GLY A 92 -2.08 -14.66 -16.13
N PRO A 93 -3.34 -14.31 -16.42
CA PRO A 93 -4.05 -13.33 -15.61
C PRO A 93 -4.31 -13.83 -14.19
N ILE A 94 -4.40 -12.90 -13.26
CA ILE A 94 -4.79 -13.18 -11.88
C ILE A 94 -6.06 -12.41 -11.52
N THR A 95 -6.83 -12.93 -10.58
CA THR A 95 -7.96 -12.22 -9.96
C THR A 95 -7.52 -11.54 -8.67
N THR A 96 -8.37 -10.68 -8.10
CA THR A 96 -8.13 -10.11 -6.76
C THR A 96 -7.92 -11.20 -5.70
N ALA A 97 -8.66 -12.31 -5.77
CA ALA A 97 -8.47 -13.44 -4.87
C ALA A 97 -7.10 -14.11 -5.07
N GLY A 98 -6.67 -14.31 -6.32
CA GLY A 98 -5.33 -14.83 -6.63
C GLY A 98 -4.22 -13.91 -6.12
N ALA A 99 -4.38 -12.60 -6.29
CA ALA A 99 -3.46 -11.60 -5.76
C ALA A 99 -3.40 -11.63 -4.22
N MET A 100 -4.54 -11.74 -3.55
CA MET A 100 -4.61 -11.89 -2.10
C MET A 100 -3.81 -13.11 -1.62
N HIS A 101 -3.99 -14.28 -2.24
CA HIS A 101 -3.22 -15.49 -1.89
C HIS A 101 -1.72 -15.35 -2.18
N ALA A 102 -1.32 -14.59 -3.18
CA ALA A 102 0.10 -14.31 -3.45
C ALA A 102 0.74 -13.40 -2.39
N LEU A 103 -0.04 -12.46 -1.83
CA LEU A 103 0.43 -11.50 -0.84
C LEU A 103 0.35 -12.00 0.61
N PHE A 104 -0.59 -12.91 0.92
CA PHE A 104 -0.86 -13.39 2.28
C PHE A 104 -0.79 -14.91 2.29
N THR A 105 0.27 -15.45 2.90
CA THR A 105 0.60 -16.89 2.88
C THR A 105 0.17 -17.61 4.17
N PHE A 106 -0.58 -16.97 5.05
CA PHE A 106 -1.06 -17.51 6.31
C PHE A 106 -2.59 -17.55 6.35
N ASP A 107 -3.14 -18.37 7.24
CA ASP A 107 -4.59 -18.46 7.44
C ASP A 107 -5.15 -17.14 7.94
N LEU A 108 -6.16 -16.64 7.24
CA LEU A 108 -6.85 -15.39 7.56
C LEU A 108 -8.24 -15.71 8.12
N THR A 109 -8.65 -14.97 9.14
CA THR A 109 -10.04 -14.95 9.60
C THR A 109 -10.93 -14.23 8.56
N ASP A 110 -12.25 -14.42 8.63
CA ASP A 110 -13.20 -13.76 7.70
C ASP A 110 -13.03 -12.23 7.67
N HIS A 111 -12.72 -11.63 8.81
CA HIS A 111 -12.48 -10.19 8.92
C HIS A 111 -11.18 -9.79 8.23
N GLU A 112 -10.11 -10.53 8.40
CA GLU A 112 -8.83 -10.30 7.75
C GLU A 112 -8.90 -10.55 6.25
N LEU A 113 -9.68 -11.51 5.78
CA LEU A 113 -9.92 -11.78 4.36
C LEU A 113 -10.48 -10.53 3.63
N PHE A 114 -11.41 -9.82 4.26
CA PHE A 114 -11.96 -8.59 3.69
C PHE A 114 -10.87 -7.53 3.50
N PHE A 115 -10.07 -7.26 4.54
CA PHE A 115 -8.99 -6.27 4.46
C PHE A 115 -7.88 -6.70 3.49
N ALA A 116 -7.48 -7.96 3.51
CA ALA A 116 -6.49 -8.53 2.61
C ALA A 116 -6.91 -8.42 1.14
N SER A 117 -8.20 -8.68 0.85
CA SER A 117 -8.75 -8.53 -0.49
C SER A 117 -8.73 -7.07 -0.96
N CYS A 118 -9.13 -6.13 -0.10
CA CYS A 118 -9.12 -4.71 -0.42
C CYS A 118 -7.69 -4.17 -0.60
N GLU A 119 -6.72 -4.67 0.17
CA GLU A 119 -5.32 -4.33 0.03
C GLU A 119 -4.71 -4.93 -1.24
N ALA A 120 -4.99 -6.19 -1.55
CA ALA A 120 -4.55 -6.83 -2.79
C ALA A 120 -5.08 -6.08 -4.02
N ARG A 121 -6.35 -5.66 -3.97
CA ARG A 121 -6.95 -4.83 -5.03
C ARG A 121 -6.24 -3.47 -5.17
N ALA A 122 -5.89 -2.81 -4.08
CA ALA A 122 -5.16 -1.54 -4.14
C ALA A 122 -3.79 -1.68 -4.84
N HIS A 123 -3.07 -2.78 -4.60
CA HIS A 123 -1.80 -3.07 -5.27
C HIS A 123 -2.00 -3.38 -6.77
N LEU A 124 -3.04 -4.14 -7.14
CA LEU A 124 -3.38 -4.39 -8.55
C LEU A 124 -3.73 -3.10 -9.28
N ASN A 125 -4.55 -2.23 -8.68
CA ASN A 125 -4.90 -0.94 -9.27
C ASN A 125 -3.65 -0.08 -9.52
N HIS A 126 -2.67 -0.13 -8.64
CA HIS A 126 -1.40 0.60 -8.83
C HIS A 126 -0.63 0.06 -10.04
N LEU A 127 -0.57 -1.25 -10.25
CA LEU A 127 0.04 -1.84 -11.45
C LEU A 127 -0.71 -1.45 -12.72
N VAL A 128 -2.05 -1.36 -12.66
CA VAL A 128 -2.86 -0.87 -13.78
C VAL A 128 -2.58 0.61 -14.07
N ALA A 129 -2.54 1.46 -13.04
CA ALA A 129 -2.25 2.88 -13.18
C ALA A 129 -0.85 3.14 -13.79
N ARG A 130 0.08 2.21 -13.59
CA ARG A 130 1.43 2.23 -14.19
C ARG A 130 1.50 1.61 -15.58
N ASN A 131 0.38 1.16 -16.14
CA ASN A 131 0.30 0.40 -17.39
C ASN A 131 1.12 -0.90 -17.38
N GLU A 132 1.35 -1.47 -16.22
CA GLU A 132 2.01 -2.77 -16.04
C GLU A 132 1.02 -3.94 -16.03
N MET A 133 -0.28 -3.64 -15.85
CA MET A 133 -1.38 -4.58 -15.98
C MET A 133 -2.58 -3.94 -16.67
N GLN A 134 -3.47 -4.79 -17.21
CA GLN A 134 -4.74 -4.41 -17.83
C GLN A 134 -5.87 -5.20 -17.18
N ILE A 135 -7.05 -4.58 -17.02
CA ILE A 135 -8.24 -5.25 -16.49
C ILE A 135 -9.13 -5.69 -17.65
N GLN A 136 -9.60 -6.94 -17.60
CA GLN A 136 -10.67 -7.45 -18.45
C GLN A 136 -11.71 -8.12 -17.58
N THR A 137 -12.99 -7.93 -17.91
CA THR A 137 -14.10 -8.55 -17.18
C THR A 137 -14.68 -9.68 -18.03
N GLU A 138 -14.68 -10.89 -17.47
CA GLU A 138 -15.25 -12.10 -18.09
C GLU A 138 -16.22 -12.72 -17.10
N ASP A 139 -17.48 -12.92 -17.53
CA ASP A 139 -18.56 -13.49 -16.71
C ASP A 139 -18.74 -12.80 -15.33
N GLY A 140 -18.50 -11.48 -15.28
CA GLY A 140 -18.62 -10.66 -14.05
C GLY A 140 -17.41 -10.77 -13.11
N ILE A 141 -16.33 -11.45 -13.51
CA ILE A 141 -15.08 -11.54 -12.76
C ILE A 141 -14.02 -10.68 -13.45
N GLU A 142 -13.32 -9.87 -12.68
CA GLU A 142 -12.20 -9.07 -13.17
C GLU A 142 -10.89 -9.86 -13.13
N TYR A 143 -10.23 -9.88 -14.26
CA TYR A 143 -8.92 -10.50 -14.48
C TYR A 143 -7.89 -9.41 -14.79
N PHE A 144 -6.73 -9.50 -14.15
CA PHE A 144 -5.60 -8.61 -14.33
C PHE A 144 -4.55 -9.32 -15.17
N TYR A 145 -4.38 -8.86 -16.40
CA TYR A 145 -3.42 -9.38 -17.38
C TYR A 145 -2.12 -8.59 -17.30
N PRO A 146 -0.94 -9.23 -17.47
CA PRO A 146 0.31 -8.50 -17.69
C PRO A 146 0.17 -7.55 -18.88
N GLY A 147 0.71 -6.32 -18.74
CA GLY A 147 0.71 -5.30 -19.79
C GLY A 147 1.78 -5.52 -20.87
#